data_10d5861f6f13a729ffd10abde7437f0b
#
_entry.id   10d5861f6f13a729ffd10abde7437f0b
#
_cell.length_a   1.000
_cell.length_b   1.000
_cell.length_c   1.000
_cell.angle_alpha   90.00
_cell.angle_beta   90.00
_cell.angle_gamma   90.00
#
_symmetry.space_group_name_H-M   'P 1'
#
loop_
_entity.id
_entity.type
_entity.pdbx_description
1 polymer ?
#
loop_
_entity_poly.entity_id
_entity_poly.type
_entity_poly.pdbx_seq_one_letter_code
_entity_poly.pdbx_strand_id
1 'polypeptide(L)'
;MTPKQTAIPPRRVRHASPTAALTAGALFGLILAGCATTPPNGSERPAEDIRYALERGDCRAAYSALDAGDTPAAVDIRLSVARVCLQRGEFARTRNLTDAIHQENPKHPDIDYAAYLGALAHLGTWNRASSAPPKQRSEQGRQVFLKLAAFLNDHPMSEYTESVAPRLARLRENLADIELQIADQAAAEGRSEEALARVQYVRDYYPGTTAGQTAAERLDTSNDEDTAPD
;
A
#
# COMPACT_ATOMS: atom_id res chain seq x y z
N MET A 1 -1.14 -21.66 9.74
CA MET A 1 -1.29 -20.42 10.53
C MET A 1 -1.79 -19.35 9.59
N THR A 2 -3.05 -18.96 9.72
CA THR A 2 -3.67 -17.91 8.90
C THR A 2 -3.09 -16.54 9.32
N PRO A 3 -2.55 -15.73 8.41
CA PRO A 3 -2.04 -14.41 8.78
C PRO A 3 -3.21 -13.54 9.25
N LYS A 4 -3.10 -13.04 10.48
CA LYS A 4 -4.01 -12.03 11.02
C LYS A 4 -4.00 -10.82 10.08
N GLN A 5 -5.08 -10.61 9.34
CA GLN A 5 -5.29 -9.39 8.57
C GLN A 5 -5.33 -8.23 9.55
N THR A 6 -4.27 -7.43 9.59
CA THR A 6 -4.24 -6.20 10.37
C THR A 6 -5.25 -5.24 9.75
N ALA A 7 -6.28 -4.87 10.50
CA ALA A 7 -7.33 -3.97 10.06
C ALA A 7 -6.72 -2.62 9.60
N ILE A 8 -7.12 -2.16 8.43
CA ILE A 8 -6.73 -0.86 7.89
C ILE A 8 -7.57 0.20 8.62
N PRO A 9 -6.96 1.19 9.33
CA PRO A 9 -7.72 2.17 10.09
C PRO A 9 -8.61 3.01 9.17
N PRO A 10 -9.82 3.39 9.62
CA PRO A 10 -10.67 4.33 8.91
C PRO A 10 -10.06 5.75 9.01
N ARG A 11 -10.20 6.51 7.93
CA ARG A 11 -9.81 7.92 7.88
C ARG A 11 -10.52 8.73 8.95
N ARG A 12 -9.79 9.53 9.73
CA ARG A 12 -10.38 10.56 10.60
C ARG A 12 -10.84 11.73 9.74
N VAL A 13 -12.16 11.92 9.63
CA VAL A 13 -12.74 13.11 9.00
C VAL A 13 -12.52 14.30 9.94
N ARG A 14 -11.68 15.25 9.53
CA ARG A 14 -11.58 16.55 10.21
C ARG A 14 -12.81 17.35 9.85
N HIS A 15 -13.76 17.42 10.76
CA HIS A 15 -14.91 18.31 10.63
C HIS A 15 -14.46 19.76 10.85
N ALA A 16 -14.45 20.56 9.80
CA ALA A 16 -14.43 22.01 9.91
C ALA A 16 -15.84 22.46 10.33
N SER A 17 -15.95 23.07 11.48
CA SER A 17 -17.22 23.62 11.98
C SER A 17 -17.63 24.84 11.15
N PRO A 18 -18.81 24.88 10.54
CA PRO A 18 -19.32 26.10 9.98
C PRO A 18 -19.94 26.95 11.12
N THR A 19 -19.43 28.16 11.28
CA THR A 19 -20.09 29.22 12.09
C THR A 19 -21.42 29.61 11.46
N ALA A 20 -22.49 29.31 12.16
CA ALA A 20 -23.84 29.68 11.78
C ALA A 20 -24.08 31.20 12.00
N ALA A 21 -24.42 31.92 10.95
CA ALA A 21 -25.05 33.24 11.04
C ALA A 21 -26.54 33.07 10.90
N LEU A 22 -27.27 33.43 11.97
CA LEU A 22 -28.73 33.52 12.04
C LEU A 22 -29.18 34.81 11.41
N THR A 23 -30.04 34.76 10.37
CA THR A 23 -30.93 35.86 10.02
C THR A 23 -32.35 35.34 9.86
N ALA A 24 -33.23 35.87 10.71
CA ALA A 24 -34.64 35.62 10.72
C ALA A 24 -35.36 36.44 9.60
N GLY A 25 -36.32 35.84 8.93
CA GLY A 25 -37.23 36.53 8.01
C GLY A 25 -38.39 35.63 7.62
N ALA A 26 -39.53 35.84 8.26
CA ALA A 26 -40.81 35.22 7.96
C ALA A 26 -41.46 35.84 6.71
N LEU A 27 -42.05 34.99 5.84
CA LEU A 27 -43.28 35.36 5.10
C LEU A 27 -43.94 34.12 4.46
N PHE A 28 -45.19 33.97 4.78
CA PHE A 28 -46.15 32.94 4.36
C PHE A 28 -46.44 33.02 2.86
N GLY A 29 -46.41 31.91 2.16
CA GLY A 29 -46.93 31.78 0.80
C GLY A 29 -47.21 30.31 0.48
N LEU A 30 -48.46 29.86 0.67
CA LEU A 30 -48.94 28.57 0.18
C LEU A 30 -48.99 28.59 -1.35
N ILE A 31 -48.10 27.82 -1.97
CA ILE A 31 -48.25 27.42 -3.37
C ILE A 31 -48.27 25.91 -3.42
N LEU A 32 -49.42 25.35 -3.77
CA LEU A 32 -49.58 23.97 -4.19
C LEU A 32 -48.85 23.79 -5.52
N ALA A 33 -47.58 23.36 -5.46
CA ALA A 33 -46.84 22.94 -6.64
C ALA A 33 -46.77 21.42 -6.65
N GLY A 34 -47.41 20.83 -7.66
CA GLY A 34 -47.43 19.42 -7.92
C GLY A 34 -46.01 18.82 -7.92
N CYS A 35 -45.89 17.62 -7.36
CA CYS A 35 -44.70 16.79 -7.47
C CYS A 35 -44.41 16.45 -8.95
N ALA A 36 -43.71 17.32 -9.65
CA ALA A 36 -42.97 16.93 -10.82
C ALA A 36 -41.73 16.17 -10.29
N THR A 37 -41.79 14.85 -10.23
CA THR A 37 -40.61 14.01 -10.08
C THR A 37 -39.78 14.21 -11.33
N THR A 38 -38.87 15.17 -11.30
CA THR A 38 -37.79 15.27 -12.28
C THR A 38 -36.98 13.96 -12.19
N PRO A 39 -36.82 13.20 -13.27
CA PRO A 39 -35.92 12.04 -13.22
C PRO A 39 -34.53 12.53 -12.81
N PRO A 40 -33.82 11.80 -11.94
CA PRO A 40 -32.50 12.20 -11.50
C PRO A 40 -31.62 12.42 -12.73
N ASN A 41 -31.00 13.61 -12.79
CA ASN A 41 -30.08 13.98 -13.86
C ASN A 41 -29.01 12.87 -13.98
N GLY A 42 -28.61 12.53 -15.21
CA GLY A 42 -27.66 11.45 -15.49
C GLY A 42 -26.33 11.52 -14.70
N SER A 43 -26.01 12.67 -14.12
CA SER A 43 -24.83 12.89 -13.27
C SER A 43 -24.98 12.44 -11.81
N GLU A 44 -26.20 12.21 -11.30
CA GLU A 44 -26.43 11.76 -9.91
C GLU A 44 -26.29 10.25 -9.75
N ARG A 45 -26.58 9.47 -10.78
CA ARG A 45 -26.51 8.00 -10.77
C ARG A 45 -25.13 7.46 -10.42
N PRO A 46 -24.02 7.89 -11.05
CA PRO A 46 -22.70 7.36 -10.72
C PRO A 46 -22.32 7.59 -9.25
N ALA A 47 -22.67 8.74 -8.67
CA ALA A 47 -22.38 9.04 -7.28
C ALA A 47 -23.17 8.16 -6.30
N GLU A 48 -24.44 7.86 -6.60
CA GLU A 48 -25.27 6.93 -5.82
C GLU A 48 -24.77 5.50 -5.95
N ASP A 49 -24.38 5.06 -7.14
CA ASP A 49 -23.83 3.73 -7.40
C ASP A 49 -22.50 3.51 -6.66
N ILE A 50 -21.61 4.53 -6.64
CA ILE A 50 -20.37 4.49 -5.89
C ILE A 50 -20.66 4.35 -4.39
N ARG A 51 -21.55 5.19 -3.84
CA ARG A 51 -21.89 5.14 -2.41
C ARG A 51 -22.45 3.78 -2.02
N TYR A 52 -23.40 3.25 -2.77
CA TYR A 52 -24.00 1.94 -2.54
C TYR A 52 -22.96 0.81 -2.59
N ALA A 53 -22.05 0.86 -3.57
CA ALA A 53 -20.96 -0.10 -3.70
C ALA A 53 -19.97 -0.02 -2.53
N LEU A 54 -19.65 1.19 -2.05
CA LEU A 54 -18.79 1.42 -0.89
C LEU A 54 -19.39 0.85 0.40
N GLU A 55 -20.70 1.07 0.62
CA GLU A 55 -21.41 0.53 1.80
C GLU A 55 -21.36 -1.00 1.86
N ARG A 56 -21.40 -1.66 0.71
CA ARG A 56 -21.29 -3.12 0.58
C ARG A 56 -19.83 -3.62 0.56
N GLY A 57 -18.87 -2.73 0.51
CA GLY A 57 -17.46 -3.07 0.34
C GLY A 57 -17.16 -3.72 -1.01
N ASP A 58 -17.92 -3.38 -2.05
CA ASP A 58 -17.73 -3.90 -3.41
C ASP A 58 -16.78 -3.01 -4.20
N CYS A 59 -15.48 -3.34 -4.13
CA CYS A 59 -14.45 -2.63 -4.88
C CYS A 59 -14.73 -2.60 -6.38
N ARG A 60 -15.17 -3.71 -6.96
CA ARG A 60 -15.33 -3.82 -8.41
C ARG A 60 -16.44 -2.90 -8.92
N ALA A 61 -17.59 -2.95 -8.25
CA ALA A 61 -18.71 -2.06 -8.57
C ALA A 61 -18.35 -0.59 -8.35
N ALA A 62 -17.70 -0.25 -7.21
CA ALA A 62 -17.29 1.11 -6.92
C ALA A 62 -16.28 1.66 -7.94
N TYR A 63 -15.29 0.84 -8.32
CA TYR A 63 -14.30 1.21 -9.33
C TYR A 63 -14.95 1.42 -10.70
N SER A 64 -15.82 0.52 -11.13
CA SER A 64 -16.53 0.66 -12.42
C SER A 64 -17.43 1.90 -12.46
N ALA A 65 -18.07 2.25 -11.34
CA ALA A 65 -18.89 3.45 -11.26
C ALA A 65 -18.05 4.76 -11.32
N LEU A 66 -16.79 4.74 -10.85
CA LEU A 66 -15.85 5.84 -11.06
C LEU A 66 -15.52 6.05 -12.54
N ASP A 67 -15.27 4.96 -13.27
CA ASP A 67 -14.90 5.01 -14.70
C ASP A 67 -16.08 5.41 -15.59
N ALA A 68 -17.33 5.19 -15.15
CA ALA A 68 -18.54 5.51 -15.89
C ALA A 68 -18.97 6.99 -15.80
N GLY A 69 -18.34 7.78 -14.91
CA GLY A 69 -18.64 9.20 -14.73
C GLY A 69 -17.97 10.07 -15.80
N ASP A 70 -18.71 11.04 -16.35
CA ASP A 70 -18.21 12.01 -17.34
C ASP A 70 -17.18 12.99 -16.76
N THR A 71 -17.14 13.13 -15.44
CA THR A 71 -16.19 13.99 -14.71
C THR A 71 -15.46 13.20 -13.65
N PRO A 72 -14.15 13.47 -13.43
CA PRO A 72 -13.40 12.82 -12.35
C PRO A 72 -14.08 13.02 -11.00
N ALA A 73 -14.31 11.92 -10.29
CA ALA A 73 -14.84 11.98 -8.93
C ALA A 73 -13.85 12.70 -7.99
N ALA A 74 -14.39 13.34 -6.94
CA ALA A 74 -13.58 14.01 -5.92
C ALA A 74 -12.53 13.05 -5.32
N VAL A 75 -11.37 13.58 -4.93
CA VAL A 75 -10.25 12.79 -4.38
C VAL A 75 -10.69 11.93 -3.20
N ASP A 76 -11.54 12.47 -2.31
CA ASP A 76 -12.07 11.74 -1.15
C ASP A 76 -12.86 10.48 -1.53
N ILE A 77 -13.65 10.56 -2.59
CA ILE A 77 -14.39 9.41 -3.11
C ILE A 77 -13.41 8.38 -3.68
N ARG A 78 -12.45 8.82 -4.49
CA ARG A 78 -11.41 7.96 -5.08
C ARG A 78 -10.56 7.26 -4.00
N LEU A 79 -10.20 7.96 -2.93
CA LEU A 79 -9.51 7.39 -1.77
C LEU A 79 -10.37 6.35 -1.04
N SER A 80 -11.67 6.62 -0.91
CA SER A 80 -12.61 5.67 -0.30
C SER A 80 -12.70 4.38 -1.12
N VAL A 81 -12.78 4.48 -2.45
CA VAL A 81 -12.75 3.32 -3.36
C VAL A 81 -11.41 2.61 -3.29
N ALA A 82 -10.28 3.32 -3.31
CA ALA A 82 -8.95 2.74 -3.18
C ALA A 82 -8.79 1.94 -1.88
N ARG A 83 -9.31 2.45 -0.76
CA ARG A 83 -9.32 1.75 0.53
C ARG A 83 -10.12 0.45 0.48
N VAL A 84 -11.34 0.49 -0.07
CA VAL A 84 -12.17 -0.71 -0.21
C VAL A 84 -11.50 -1.74 -1.13
N CYS A 85 -10.89 -1.30 -2.23
CA CYS A 85 -10.15 -2.17 -3.14
C CYS A 85 -8.95 -2.82 -2.46
N LEU A 86 -8.19 -2.07 -1.64
CA LEU A 86 -7.08 -2.59 -0.86
C LEU A 86 -7.55 -3.67 0.13
N GLN A 87 -8.65 -3.44 0.85
CA GLN A 87 -9.25 -4.40 1.79
C GLN A 87 -9.69 -5.69 1.11
N ARG A 88 -10.15 -5.62 -0.14
CA ARG A 88 -10.55 -6.78 -0.95
C ARG A 88 -9.36 -7.45 -1.65
N GLY A 89 -8.16 -6.90 -1.51
CA GLY A 89 -6.95 -7.40 -2.16
C GLY A 89 -6.90 -7.12 -3.66
N GLU A 90 -7.69 -6.18 -4.15
CA GLU A 90 -7.70 -5.70 -5.54
C GLU A 90 -6.57 -4.67 -5.73
N PHE A 91 -5.32 -5.12 -5.48
CA PHE A 91 -4.15 -4.25 -5.37
C PHE A 91 -3.87 -3.43 -6.63
N ALA A 92 -4.14 -3.98 -7.82
CA ALA A 92 -3.94 -3.25 -9.07
C ALA A 92 -4.86 -2.03 -9.16
N ARG A 93 -6.15 -2.18 -8.80
CA ARG A 93 -7.10 -1.07 -8.79
C ARG A 93 -6.73 -0.01 -7.76
N THR A 94 -6.27 -0.44 -6.57
CA THR A 94 -5.76 0.48 -5.55
C THR A 94 -4.62 1.32 -6.09
N ARG A 95 -3.60 0.71 -6.71
CA ARG A 95 -2.47 1.45 -7.28
C ARG A 95 -2.90 2.43 -8.37
N ASN A 96 -3.75 1.99 -9.31
CA ASN A 96 -4.23 2.85 -10.37
C ASN A 96 -4.89 4.13 -9.81
N LEU A 97 -5.72 4.00 -8.78
CA LEU A 97 -6.37 5.15 -8.15
C LEU A 97 -5.37 6.05 -7.42
N THR A 98 -4.46 5.47 -6.64
CA THR A 98 -3.49 6.24 -5.87
C THR A 98 -2.47 6.93 -6.75
N ASP A 99 -2.00 6.28 -7.82
CA ASP A 99 -1.06 6.86 -8.79
C ASP A 99 -1.71 8.02 -9.55
N ALA A 100 -2.98 7.87 -9.98
CA ALA A 100 -3.73 8.95 -10.61
C ALA A 100 -3.95 10.14 -9.66
N ILE A 101 -4.26 9.89 -8.37
CA ILE A 101 -4.38 10.96 -7.37
C ILE A 101 -3.05 11.72 -7.22
N HIS A 102 -1.91 11.03 -7.16
CA HIS A 102 -0.59 11.67 -7.07
C HIS A 102 -0.26 12.52 -8.28
N GLN A 103 -0.62 12.08 -9.48
CA GLN A 103 -0.36 12.81 -10.72
C GLN A 103 -1.24 14.04 -10.87
N GLU A 104 -2.52 13.92 -10.56
CA GLU A 104 -3.53 14.96 -10.79
C GLU A 104 -3.64 15.94 -9.62
N ASN A 105 -3.40 15.49 -8.40
CA ASN A 105 -3.63 16.23 -7.16
C ASN A 105 -2.46 16.13 -6.16
N PRO A 106 -1.21 16.44 -6.55
CA PRO A 106 -0.02 16.22 -5.72
C PRO A 106 0.03 17.05 -4.43
N LYS A 107 -0.80 18.08 -4.34
CA LYS A 107 -0.90 18.98 -3.16
C LYS A 107 -2.17 18.75 -2.33
N HIS A 108 -2.90 17.66 -2.60
CA HIS A 108 -4.12 17.37 -1.82
C HIS A 108 -3.78 17.14 -0.34
N PRO A 109 -4.60 17.62 0.62
CA PRO A 109 -4.34 17.41 2.06
C PRO A 109 -4.15 15.96 2.48
N ASP A 110 -4.79 15.01 1.80
CA ASP A 110 -4.69 13.57 2.07
C ASP A 110 -3.77 12.83 1.09
N ILE A 111 -2.77 13.51 0.54
CA ILE A 111 -1.84 12.88 -0.40
C ILE A 111 -1.00 11.80 0.29
N ASP A 112 -0.71 11.96 1.58
CA ASP A 112 -0.05 10.96 2.41
C ASP A 112 -0.91 9.70 2.56
N TYR A 113 -2.24 9.85 2.67
CA TYR A 113 -3.14 8.69 2.69
C TYR A 113 -3.14 7.94 1.35
N ALA A 114 -3.12 8.66 0.23
CA ALA A 114 -2.97 8.05 -1.09
C ALA A 114 -1.64 7.26 -1.17
N ALA A 115 -0.52 7.87 -0.74
CA ALA A 115 0.80 7.23 -0.69
C ALA A 115 0.79 5.97 0.18
N TYR A 116 0.17 6.04 1.36
CA TYR A 116 0.00 4.90 2.27
C TYR A 116 -0.75 3.74 1.62
N LEU A 117 -1.92 3.99 1.01
CA LEU A 117 -2.71 2.96 0.34
C LEU A 117 -1.94 2.33 -0.83
N GLY A 118 -1.25 3.15 -1.63
CA GLY A 118 -0.42 2.70 -2.74
C GLY A 118 0.74 1.80 -2.28
N ALA A 119 1.47 2.22 -1.23
CA ALA A 119 2.56 1.44 -0.65
C ALA A 119 2.07 0.07 -0.12
N LEU A 120 0.92 0.05 0.58
CA LEU A 120 0.31 -1.19 1.04
C LEU A 120 -0.17 -2.09 -0.11
N ALA A 121 -0.64 -1.52 -1.21
CA ALA A 121 -1.03 -2.30 -2.39
C ALA A 121 0.17 -2.96 -3.07
N HIS A 122 1.32 -2.28 -3.14
CA HIS A 122 2.58 -2.89 -3.60
C HIS A 122 3.00 -4.05 -2.70
N LEU A 123 3.00 -3.84 -1.38
CA LEU A 123 3.32 -4.89 -0.40
C LEU A 123 2.35 -6.08 -0.51
N GLY A 124 1.06 -5.82 -0.65
CA GLY A 124 0.04 -6.86 -0.81
C GLY A 124 0.23 -7.69 -2.08
N THR A 125 0.62 -7.06 -3.19
CA THR A 125 0.96 -7.76 -4.43
C THR A 125 2.16 -8.70 -4.24
N TRP A 126 3.24 -8.21 -3.61
CA TRP A 126 4.43 -8.99 -3.33
C TRP A 126 4.16 -10.18 -2.39
N ASN A 127 3.37 -9.96 -1.34
CA ASN A 127 2.97 -11.03 -0.42
C ASN A 127 2.16 -12.14 -1.11
N ARG A 128 1.33 -11.78 -2.10
CA ARG A 128 0.55 -12.76 -2.88
C ARG A 128 1.40 -13.60 -3.81
N ALA A 129 2.51 -13.05 -4.29
CA ALA A 129 3.47 -13.74 -5.15
C ALA A 129 4.48 -14.61 -4.37
N SER A 130 4.09 -15.20 -3.23
CA SER A 130 4.98 -15.95 -2.32
C SER A 130 5.60 -17.19 -2.95
N SER A 131 5.01 -17.77 -3.98
CA SER A 131 5.51 -18.94 -4.70
C SER A 131 6.44 -18.62 -5.89
N ALA A 132 6.72 -17.35 -6.16
CA ALA A 132 7.64 -16.96 -7.23
C ALA A 132 9.09 -17.36 -6.87
N PRO A 133 9.96 -17.58 -7.88
CA PRO A 133 11.37 -17.92 -7.64
C PRO A 133 12.09 -16.90 -6.75
N PRO A 134 13.03 -17.31 -5.87
CA PRO A 134 13.68 -16.41 -4.93
C PRO A 134 14.33 -15.18 -5.56
N LYS A 135 15.03 -15.31 -6.70
CA LYS A 135 15.63 -14.17 -7.43
C LYS A 135 14.57 -13.14 -7.83
N GLN A 136 13.44 -13.58 -8.39
CA GLN A 136 12.34 -12.70 -8.78
C GLN A 136 11.69 -12.05 -7.55
N ARG A 137 11.49 -12.80 -6.47
CA ARG A 137 10.95 -12.26 -5.22
C ARG A 137 11.84 -11.19 -4.60
N SER A 138 13.16 -11.42 -4.59
CA SER A 138 14.13 -10.45 -4.09
C SER A 138 14.05 -9.14 -4.90
N GLU A 139 14.06 -9.22 -6.23
CA GLU A 139 13.98 -8.05 -7.10
C GLU A 139 12.69 -7.26 -6.90
N GLN A 140 11.54 -7.93 -6.92
CA GLN A 140 10.24 -7.30 -6.66
C GLN A 140 10.15 -6.74 -5.25
N GLY A 141 10.68 -7.44 -4.25
CA GLY A 141 10.67 -7.01 -2.86
C GLY A 141 11.50 -5.75 -2.62
N ARG A 142 12.64 -5.60 -3.30
CA ARG A 142 13.43 -4.36 -3.27
C ARG A 142 12.64 -3.16 -3.81
N GLN A 143 11.84 -3.33 -4.87
CA GLN A 143 10.96 -2.26 -5.35
C GLN A 143 9.89 -1.89 -4.32
N VAL A 144 9.31 -2.87 -3.64
CA VAL A 144 8.35 -2.62 -2.56
C VAL A 144 9.02 -1.92 -1.37
N PHE A 145 10.26 -2.32 -1.02
CA PHE A 145 11.05 -1.67 0.01
C PHE A 145 11.22 -0.17 -0.27
N LEU A 146 11.59 0.18 -1.51
CA LEU A 146 11.73 1.58 -1.92
C LEU A 146 10.41 2.36 -1.80
N LYS A 147 9.26 1.75 -2.11
CA LYS A 147 7.94 2.41 -1.96
C LYS A 147 7.58 2.68 -0.50
N LEU A 148 7.84 1.71 0.40
CA LEU A 148 7.60 1.90 1.83
C LEU A 148 8.59 2.92 2.45
N ALA A 149 9.86 2.87 2.06
CA ALA A 149 10.88 3.80 2.51
C ALA A 149 10.58 5.23 2.03
N ALA A 150 10.19 5.40 0.76
CA ALA A 150 9.78 6.70 0.22
C ALA A 150 8.61 7.29 1.01
N PHE A 151 7.58 6.48 1.34
CA PHE A 151 6.49 6.96 2.19
C PHE A 151 6.98 7.53 3.52
N LEU A 152 7.87 6.82 4.23
CA LEU A 152 8.40 7.27 5.52
C LEU A 152 9.25 8.54 5.41
N ASN A 153 9.97 8.68 4.30
CA ASN A 153 10.82 9.84 4.02
C ASN A 153 10.01 11.07 3.61
N ASP A 154 9.02 10.88 2.74
CA ASP A 154 8.26 11.98 2.15
C ASP A 154 7.11 12.45 3.05
N HIS A 155 6.64 11.58 3.96
CA HIS A 155 5.53 11.85 4.88
C HIS A 155 5.88 11.51 6.35
N PRO A 156 6.99 12.06 6.92
CA PRO A 156 7.44 11.67 8.27
C PRO A 156 6.47 12.03 9.40
N MET A 157 5.58 13.00 9.16
CA MET A 157 4.58 13.46 10.13
C MET A 157 3.19 12.84 9.87
N SER A 158 3.07 11.91 8.94
CA SER A 158 1.80 11.23 8.66
C SER A 158 1.38 10.32 9.81
N GLU A 159 0.09 10.28 10.13
CA GLU A 159 -0.48 9.35 11.10
C GLU A 159 -0.30 7.85 10.73
N TYR A 160 0.05 7.58 9.45
CA TYR A 160 0.27 6.22 8.95
C TYR A 160 1.72 5.73 9.10
N THR A 161 2.64 6.59 9.55
CA THR A 161 4.07 6.26 9.73
C THR A 161 4.25 5.07 10.68
N GLU A 162 3.56 5.06 11.83
CA GLU A 162 3.61 3.95 12.78
C GLU A 162 3.09 2.62 12.21
N SER A 163 2.24 2.70 11.20
CA SER A 163 1.72 1.52 10.49
C SER A 163 2.71 1.00 9.44
N VAL A 164 3.47 1.88 8.79
CA VAL A 164 4.38 1.53 7.68
C VAL A 164 5.74 1.04 8.20
N ALA A 165 6.31 1.68 9.23
CA ALA A 165 7.64 1.37 9.74
C ALA A 165 7.85 -0.12 10.11
N PRO A 166 6.96 -0.79 10.87
CA PRO A 166 7.12 -2.21 11.18
C PRO A 166 6.95 -3.12 9.96
N ARG A 167 6.21 -2.68 8.93
CA ARG A 167 6.08 -3.41 7.67
C ARG A 167 7.36 -3.36 6.86
N LEU A 168 8.01 -2.20 6.82
CA LEU A 168 9.31 -2.03 6.18
C LEU A 168 10.37 -2.90 6.86
N ALA A 169 10.43 -2.90 8.19
CA ALA A 169 11.35 -3.74 8.96
C ALA A 169 11.14 -5.23 8.65
N ARG A 170 9.89 -5.69 8.65
CA ARG A 170 9.56 -7.08 8.31
C ARG A 170 9.90 -7.43 6.86
N LEU A 171 9.69 -6.52 5.92
CA LEU A 171 10.08 -6.74 4.53
C LEU A 171 11.59 -6.87 4.41
N ARG A 172 12.35 -6.08 5.17
CA ARG A 172 13.83 -6.17 5.21
C ARG A 172 14.31 -7.53 5.71
N GLU A 173 13.71 -8.07 6.79
CA GLU A 173 13.97 -9.44 7.26
C GLU A 173 13.71 -10.46 6.15
N ASN A 174 12.52 -10.41 5.54
CA ASN A 174 12.16 -11.36 4.48
C ASN A 174 13.08 -11.27 3.26
N LEU A 175 13.57 -10.07 2.91
CA LEU A 175 14.53 -9.90 1.81
C LEU A 175 15.88 -10.52 2.13
N ALA A 176 16.37 -10.35 3.36
CA ALA A 176 17.60 -10.96 3.81
C ALA A 176 17.53 -12.51 3.78
N ASP A 177 16.42 -13.08 4.26
CA ASP A 177 16.16 -14.52 4.19
C ASP A 177 16.14 -15.02 2.73
N ILE A 178 15.50 -14.30 1.81
CA ILE A 178 15.44 -14.65 0.39
C ILE A 178 16.85 -14.63 -0.23
N GLU A 179 17.69 -13.66 0.11
CA GLU A 179 19.07 -13.58 -0.39
C GLU A 179 19.92 -14.75 0.11
N LEU A 180 19.77 -15.21 1.38
CA LEU A 180 20.41 -16.43 1.86
C LEU A 180 19.89 -17.68 1.14
N GLN A 181 18.60 -17.77 0.86
CA GLN A 181 18.06 -18.88 0.04
C GLN A 181 18.69 -18.91 -1.37
N ILE A 182 18.94 -17.74 -1.97
CA ILE A 182 19.63 -17.67 -3.28
C ILE A 182 21.09 -18.12 -3.14
N ALA A 183 21.76 -17.78 -2.03
CA ALA A 183 23.12 -18.26 -1.74
C ALA A 183 23.15 -19.78 -1.60
N ASP A 184 22.22 -20.34 -0.81
CA ASP A 184 22.14 -21.80 -0.58
C ASP A 184 21.86 -22.57 -1.90
N GLN A 185 20.99 -22.03 -2.77
CA GLN A 185 20.75 -22.60 -4.10
C GLN A 185 22.00 -22.55 -4.97
N ALA A 186 22.74 -21.43 -4.97
CA ALA A 186 23.99 -21.31 -5.72
C ALA A 186 25.03 -22.30 -5.25
N ALA A 187 25.19 -22.51 -3.93
CA ALA A 187 26.08 -23.49 -3.35
C ALA A 187 25.70 -24.93 -3.76
N ALA A 188 24.43 -25.29 -3.68
CA ALA A 188 23.91 -26.59 -4.07
C ALA A 188 24.14 -26.91 -5.56
N GLU A 189 24.19 -25.88 -6.41
CA GLU A 189 24.47 -25.99 -7.84
C GLU A 189 25.98 -25.91 -8.17
N GLY A 190 26.85 -25.89 -7.16
CA GLY A 190 28.32 -25.83 -7.34
C GLY A 190 28.85 -24.45 -7.71
N ARG A 191 28.02 -23.40 -7.61
CA ARG A 191 28.38 -22.00 -7.89
C ARG A 191 28.88 -21.31 -6.61
N SER A 192 30.00 -21.85 -6.05
CA SER A 192 30.50 -21.44 -4.73
C SER A 192 30.86 -19.95 -4.65
N GLU A 193 31.43 -19.38 -5.71
CA GLU A 193 31.79 -17.96 -5.76
C GLU A 193 30.54 -17.08 -5.70
N GLU A 194 29.45 -17.40 -6.45
CA GLU A 194 28.19 -16.68 -6.36
C GLU A 194 27.56 -16.82 -4.97
N ALA A 195 27.61 -18.01 -4.38
CA ALA A 195 27.10 -18.26 -3.04
C ALA A 195 27.81 -17.40 -1.99
N LEU A 196 29.14 -17.37 -2.01
CA LEU A 196 29.95 -16.56 -1.10
C LEU A 196 29.65 -15.06 -1.26
N ALA A 197 29.62 -14.58 -2.50
CA ALA A 197 29.28 -13.17 -2.79
C ALA A 197 27.89 -12.77 -2.25
N ARG A 198 26.92 -13.69 -2.30
CA ARG A 198 25.58 -13.47 -1.73
C ARG A 198 25.59 -13.43 -0.20
N VAL A 199 26.32 -14.33 0.45
CA VAL A 199 26.45 -14.31 1.92
C VAL A 199 27.10 -13.00 2.37
N GLN A 200 28.17 -12.54 1.69
CA GLN A 200 28.80 -11.25 1.96
C GLN A 200 27.82 -10.10 1.77
N TYR A 201 27.04 -10.12 0.67
CA TYR A 201 26.00 -9.11 0.43
C TYR A 201 24.97 -9.04 1.58
N VAL A 202 24.51 -10.20 2.10
CA VAL A 202 23.54 -10.23 3.21
C VAL A 202 24.15 -9.64 4.49
N ARG A 203 25.39 -10.02 4.84
CA ARG A 203 26.11 -9.43 5.97
C ARG A 203 26.19 -7.91 5.87
N ASP A 204 26.57 -7.39 4.71
CA ASP A 204 26.89 -5.97 4.52
C ASP A 204 25.64 -5.09 4.43
N TYR A 205 24.59 -5.57 3.76
CA TYR A 205 23.39 -4.76 3.50
C TYR A 205 22.23 -5.02 4.46
N TYR A 206 22.27 -6.14 5.21
CA TYR A 206 21.21 -6.51 6.15
C TYR A 206 21.76 -6.81 7.58
N PRO A 207 22.75 -6.06 8.12
CA PRO A 207 23.43 -6.43 9.36
C PRO A 207 22.53 -6.50 10.60
N GLY A 208 21.38 -5.81 10.58
CA GLY A 208 20.42 -5.83 11.71
C GLY A 208 19.33 -6.87 11.60
N THR A 209 19.42 -7.82 10.66
CA THR A 209 18.46 -8.91 10.47
C THR A 209 19.00 -10.22 11.01
N THR A 210 18.11 -11.19 11.27
CA THR A 210 18.50 -12.55 11.65
C THR A 210 19.36 -13.19 10.59
N ALA A 211 18.99 -13.06 9.32
CA ALA A 211 19.78 -13.57 8.20
C ALA A 211 21.16 -12.88 8.07
N GLY A 212 21.24 -11.57 8.39
CA GLY A 212 22.51 -10.84 8.42
C GLY A 212 23.48 -11.37 9.48
N GLN A 213 22.97 -11.70 10.66
CA GLN A 213 23.76 -12.36 11.72
C GLN A 213 24.24 -13.76 11.27
N THR A 214 23.33 -14.56 10.72
CA THR A 214 23.69 -15.90 10.15
C THR A 214 24.73 -15.77 9.05
N ALA A 215 24.67 -14.75 8.20
CA ALA A 215 25.65 -14.52 7.15
C ALA A 215 27.03 -14.17 7.72
N ALA A 216 27.10 -13.37 8.78
CA ALA A 216 28.34 -13.05 9.47
C ALA A 216 28.98 -14.32 10.08
N GLU A 217 28.20 -15.14 10.81
CA GLU A 217 28.65 -16.40 11.39
C GLU A 217 29.21 -17.40 10.35
N ARG A 218 28.53 -17.52 9.18
CA ARG A 218 28.99 -18.37 8.07
C ARG A 218 30.35 -17.96 7.51
N LEU A 219 30.57 -16.62 7.41
CA LEU A 219 31.83 -16.07 6.89
C LEU A 219 32.98 -16.24 7.89
N ASP A 220 32.70 -16.10 9.19
CA ASP A 220 33.71 -16.31 10.23
C ASP A 220 34.17 -17.78 10.28
N THR A 221 33.26 -18.75 10.23
CA THR A 221 33.60 -20.18 10.22
C THR A 221 34.40 -20.61 8.98
N SER A 222 34.08 -20.04 7.79
CA SER A 222 34.86 -20.36 6.59
C SER A 222 36.29 -19.82 6.61
N ASN A 223 36.52 -18.67 7.26
CA ASN A 223 37.86 -18.14 7.44
C ASN A 223 38.73 -18.94 8.42
N ASP A 224 38.11 -19.55 9.45
CA ASP A 224 38.79 -20.37 10.44
C ASP A 224 39.24 -21.73 9.83
N GLU A 225 38.46 -22.32 8.90
CA GLU A 225 38.81 -23.51 8.20
C GLU A 225 40.00 -23.32 7.24
N ASP A 226 40.07 -22.19 6.55
CA ASP A 226 41.18 -21.85 5.63
C ASP A 226 42.48 -21.48 6.36
N THR A 227 42.44 -21.17 7.65
CA THR A 227 43.59 -20.79 8.47
C THR A 227 44.12 -21.91 9.37
N ALA A 228 43.49 -23.09 9.37
CA ALA A 228 43.95 -24.24 10.16
C ALA A 228 45.27 -24.79 9.56
N PRO A 229 46.39 -24.84 10.32
CA PRO A 229 47.66 -25.42 9.84
C PRO A 229 47.54 -26.93 9.69
N ASP A 230 48.05 -27.46 8.58
CA ASP A 230 48.28 -28.92 8.34
C ASP A 230 49.19 -29.54 9.36
#